data_f665c21871f17bb1d57b6f8deedba2c9
#
_entry.id   f665c21871f17bb1d57b6f8deedba2c9
#
_cell.length_a   1.000
_cell.length_b   1.000
_cell.length_c   1.000
_cell.angle_alpha   90.00
_cell.angle_beta   90.00
_cell.angle_gamma   90.00
#
_symmetry.space_group_name_H-M   'P 1'
#
loop_
_entity.id
_entity.type
_entity.pdbx_description
1 polymer ?
#
loop_
_entity_poly.entity_id
_entity_poly.type
_entity_poly.pdbx_seq_one_letter_code
_entity_poly.pdbx_strand_id
1 'polypeptide(L)'
;MQNKIKNPLFYEENRIAAHSDHKYYVSEAEFVQQIQSLKKPLDGVWKFHYAKNMAEAPDGFYKNDTDCRNWEDIHVPAHIQLEGYDKPQYVNVQYPWDGHEVIEPGEVPTRFNPTASYVKYFSVPAQFVGKRVFLSFQGVESGFALWCNGSYIGYSEDS
;
A
#
# COMPACT_ATOMS: atom_id res chain seq x y z
N MET A 1 -5.46 -13.84 3.19
CA MET A 1 -5.88 -12.43 3.10
C MET A 1 -7.41 -12.31 3.04
N GLN A 2 -8.11 -12.98 2.15
CA GLN A 2 -9.57 -12.87 2.00
C GLN A 2 -10.39 -12.98 3.29
N ASN A 3 -9.99 -13.86 4.22
CA ASN A 3 -10.71 -14.00 5.51
C ASN A 3 -10.49 -12.81 6.46
N LYS A 4 -9.39 -12.07 6.30
CA LYS A 4 -9.11 -10.88 7.11
C LYS A 4 -9.99 -9.72 6.67
N ILE A 5 -10.06 -9.46 5.36
CA ILE A 5 -10.88 -8.39 4.76
C ILE A 5 -12.39 -8.54 5.09
N LYS A 6 -12.87 -9.77 5.28
CA LYS A 6 -14.30 -10.03 5.63
C LYS A 6 -14.62 -9.78 7.11
N ASN A 7 -13.64 -9.55 7.95
CA ASN A 7 -13.86 -9.37 9.37
C ASN A 7 -13.79 -7.88 9.74
N PRO A 8 -14.90 -7.21 9.99
CA PRO A 8 -14.92 -5.78 10.28
C PRO A 8 -14.24 -5.41 11.60
N LEU A 9 -13.87 -6.40 12.43
CA LEU A 9 -13.10 -6.18 13.65
C LEU A 9 -11.58 -6.32 13.43
N PHE A 10 -11.18 -6.68 12.22
CA PHE A 10 -9.77 -6.84 11.84
C PHE A 10 -9.41 -5.78 10.80
N TYR A 11 -8.97 -4.63 11.25
CA TYR A 11 -8.63 -3.47 10.42
C TYR A 11 -7.15 -3.09 10.46
N GLU A 12 -6.37 -3.70 11.38
CA GLU A 12 -4.93 -3.48 11.47
C GLU A 12 -4.17 -4.70 12.00
N GLU A 13 -2.94 -4.86 11.56
CA GLU A 13 -2.00 -5.86 12.08
C GLU A 13 -0.57 -5.35 11.94
N ASN A 14 0.22 -5.46 13.02
CA ASN A 14 1.62 -5.01 13.09
C ASN A 14 1.82 -3.51 12.77
N ARG A 15 0.80 -2.71 12.97
CA ARG A 15 0.86 -1.26 12.85
C ARG A 15 1.24 -0.67 14.22
N ILE A 16 2.09 0.34 14.25
CA ILE A 16 2.35 1.10 15.48
C ILE A 16 1.15 1.99 15.79
N ALA A 17 0.99 2.37 17.07
CA ALA A 17 -0.08 3.27 17.47
C ALA A 17 -0.03 4.58 16.66
N ALA A 18 -1.20 5.11 16.34
CA ALA A 18 -1.33 6.38 15.62
C ALA A 18 -0.54 7.49 16.33
N HIS A 19 0.21 8.25 15.56
CA HIS A 19 1.07 9.32 16.06
C HIS A 19 1.20 10.41 14.99
N SER A 20 1.58 11.60 15.42
CA SER A 20 1.90 12.68 14.50
C SER A 20 3.22 12.42 13.79
N ASP A 21 3.27 12.73 12.51
CA ASP A 21 4.52 12.71 11.76
C ASP A 21 5.41 13.86 12.21
N HIS A 22 6.55 13.50 12.77
CA HIS A 22 7.58 14.46 13.17
C HIS A 22 8.78 14.37 12.23
N LYS A 23 9.42 15.52 12.02
CA LYS A 23 10.72 15.53 11.37
C LYS A 23 11.80 15.23 12.41
N TYR A 24 12.65 14.27 12.13
CA TYR A 24 13.75 13.87 12.99
C TYR A 24 15.07 14.28 12.37
N TYR A 25 15.92 14.91 13.15
CA TYR A 25 17.27 15.32 12.74
C TYR A 25 18.27 14.75 13.74
N VAL A 26 19.37 14.19 13.26
CA VAL A 26 20.41 13.62 14.14
C VAL A 26 21.41 14.66 14.63
N SER A 27 21.37 15.88 14.06
CA SER A 27 22.25 16.99 14.44
C SER A 27 21.62 18.35 14.11
N GLU A 28 22.14 19.41 14.72
CA GLU A 28 21.77 20.79 14.40
C GLU A 28 22.08 21.13 12.93
N ALA A 29 23.16 20.60 12.39
CA ALA A 29 23.53 20.78 10.98
C ALA A 29 22.46 20.21 10.04
N GLU A 30 21.93 19.02 10.33
CA GLU A 30 20.80 18.46 9.56
C GLU A 30 19.55 19.30 9.67
N PHE A 31 19.24 19.80 10.87
CA PHE A 31 18.10 20.68 11.08
C PHE A 31 18.22 21.98 10.25
N VAL A 32 19.37 22.64 10.29
CA VAL A 32 19.62 23.87 9.51
C VAL A 32 19.52 23.59 8.01
N GLN A 33 20.04 22.48 7.54
CA GLN A 33 20.02 22.10 6.13
C GLN A 33 18.71 21.43 5.70
N GLN A 34 17.77 21.15 6.63
CA GLN A 34 16.53 20.42 6.40
C GLN A 34 16.75 19.02 5.76
N ILE A 35 17.86 18.37 6.08
CA ILE A 35 18.22 17.03 5.61
C ILE A 35 17.89 16.04 6.72
N GLN A 36 17.14 14.98 6.39
CA GLN A 36 16.79 13.88 7.29
C GLN A 36 17.55 12.62 6.88
N SER A 37 18.75 12.41 7.40
CA SER A 37 19.59 11.25 7.03
C SER A 37 18.96 9.90 7.43
N LEU A 38 18.07 9.89 8.42
CA LEU A 38 17.35 8.68 8.86
C LEU A 38 15.99 8.49 8.18
N LYS A 39 15.69 9.24 7.13
CA LYS A 39 14.51 9.05 6.29
C LYS A 39 14.94 8.76 4.86
N LYS A 40 14.38 7.72 4.26
CA LYS A 40 14.54 7.42 2.84
C LYS A 40 13.18 7.42 2.17
N PRO A 41 12.87 8.39 1.31
CA PRO A 41 11.66 8.35 0.49
C PRO A 41 11.67 7.13 -0.44
N LEU A 42 10.53 6.52 -0.60
CA LEU A 42 10.30 5.44 -1.57
C LEU A 42 9.43 5.91 -2.74
N ASP A 43 9.14 7.21 -2.80
CA ASP A 43 8.43 7.85 -3.89
C ASP A 43 9.09 7.58 -5.25
N GLY A 44 8.34 7.79 -6.32
CA GLY A 44 8.81 7.59 -7.69
C GLY A 44 8.21 6.37 -8.35
N VAL A 45 8.92 5.73 -9.26
CA VAL A 45 8.39 4.64 -10.09
C VAL A 45 8.37 3.33 -9.32
N TRP A 46 7.23 2.64 -9.36
CA TRP A 46 7.00 1.30 -8.81
C TRP A 46 6.49 0.39 -9.91
N LYS A 47 6.74 -0.90 -9.83
CA LYS A 47 6.06 -1.91 -10.64
C LYS A 47 4.64 -2.08 -10.17
N PHE A 48 3.72 -2.23 -11.11
CA PHE A 48 2.28 -2.16 -10.86
C PHE A 48 1.51 -3.19 -11.67
N HIS A 49 0.51 -3.80 -11.04
CA HIS A 49 -0.47 -4.64 -11.70
C HIS A 49 -1.86 -4.35 -11.16
N TYR A 50 -2.76 -3.98 -12.06
CA TYR A 50 -4.17 -3.75 -11.75
C TYR A 50 -5.00 -5.00 -12.05
N ALA A 51 -5.90 -5.35 -11.15
CA ALA A 51 -6.91 -6.39 -11.34
C ALA A 51 -8.29 -5.87 -10.93
N LYS A 52 -9.34 -6.37 -11.59
CA LYS A 52 -10.73 -5.98 -11.29
C LYS A 52 -11.21 -6.50 -9.94
N ASN A 53 -10.58 -7.53 -9.44
CA ASN A 53 -10.86 -8.15 -8.15
C ASN A 53 -9.64 -8.94 -7.66
N MET A 54 -9.70 -9.38 -6.41
CA MET A 54 -8.61 -10.11 -5.78
C MET A 54 -8.33 -11.48 -6.42
N ALA A 55 -9.32 -12.13 -7.03
CA ALA A 55 -9.12 -13.44 -7.65
C ALA A 55 -8.32 -13.34 -8.97
N GLU A 56 -8.34 -12.19 -9.61
CA GLU A 56 -7.56 -11.90 -10.83
C GLU A 56 -6.19 -11.30 -10.52
N ALA A 57 -5.92 -10.92 -9.26
CA ALA A 57 -4.62 -10.40 -8.87
C ALA A 57 -3.55 -11.49 -8.91
N PRO A 58 -2.27 -11.15 -9.22
CA PRO A 58 -1.19 -12.12 -9.30
C PRO A 58 -0.99 -12.85 -7.97
N ASP A 59 -1.17 -14.17 -7.97
CA ASP A 59 -0.92 -14.96 -6.77
C ASP A 59 0.57 -15.05 -6.46
N GLY A 60 0.88 -14.92 -5.16
CA GLY A 60 2.25 -15.06 -4.68
C GLY A 60 3.23 -13.99 -5.16
N PHE A 61 2.76 -12.88 -5.71
CA PHE A 61 3.63 -11.81 -6.25
C PHE A 61 4.63 -11.22 -5.25
N TYR A 62 4.36 -11.39 -3.97
CA TYR A 62 5.21 -10.95 -2.86
C TYR A 62 6.45 -11.83 -2.64
N LYS A 63 6.56 -12.97 -3.35
CA LYS A 63 7.73 -13.86 -3.24
C LYS A 63 8.96 -13.24 -3.90
N ASN A 64 10.15 -13.58 -3.38
CA ASN A 64 11.41 -12.99 -3.87
C ASN A 64 11.78 -13.38 -5.30
N ASP A 65 11.24 -14.47 -5.79
CA ASP A 65 11.48 -15.02 -7.13
C ASP A 65 10.45 -14.57 -8.17
N THR A 66 9.50 -13.74 -7.80
CA THR A 66 8.49 -13.24 -8.73
C THR A 66 9.11 -12.28 -9.74
N ASP A 67 8.91 -12.58 -11.02
CA ASP A 67 9.37 -11.74 -12.11
C ASP A 67 8.32 -10.65 -12.44
N CYS A 68 8.59 -9.44 -11.99
CA CYS A 68 7.74 -8.28 -12.27
C CYS A 68 8.26 -7.40 -13.43
N ARG A 69 9.23 -7.87 -14.23
CA ARG A 69 9.83 -7.04 -15.31
C ARG A 69 8.82 -6.59 -16.35
N ASN A 70 7.82 -7.42 -16.62
CA ASN A 70 6.76 -7.14 -17.59
C ASN A 70 5.54 -6.42 -16.99
N TRP A 71 5.58 -6.10 -15.69
CA TRP A 71 4.54 -5.29 -15.07
C TRP A 71 4.66 -3.84 -15.52
N GLU A 72 3.56 -3.14 -15.49
CA GLU A 72 3.54 -1.72 -15.78
C GLU A 72 4.30 -0.92 -14.72
N ASP A 73 4.64 0.29 -15.05
CA ASP A 73 5.26 1.25 -14.15
C ASP A 73 4.21 2.30 -13.74
N ILE A 74 4.14 2.61 -12.46
CA ILE A 74 3.27 3.65 -11.91
C ILE A 74 4.07 4.62 -11.06
N HIS A 75 3.74 5.89 -11.10
CA HIS A 75 4.29 6.87 -10.16
C HIS A 75 3.59 6.76 -8.78
N VAL A 76 4.37 6.82 -7.71
CA VAL A 76 3.89 6.87 -6.33
C VAL A 76 4.49 8.11 -5.68
N PRO A 77 3.69 8.97 -5.03
CA PRO A 77 2.24 8.86 -4.81
C PRO A 77 1.41 9.25 -6.05
N ALA A 78 0.31 8.53 -6.28
CA ALA A 78 -0.68 8.88 -7.29
C ALA A 78 -2.04 8.23 -6.99
N HIS A 79 -3.10 8.76 -7.58
CA HIS A 79 -4.38 8.08 -7.67
C HIS A 79 -4.40 7.21 -8.92
N ILE A 80 -4.63 5.92 -8.79
CA ILE A 80 -4.61 4.98 -9.93
C ILE A 80 -5.60 5.38 -11.03
N GLN A 81 -6.71 6.01 -10.68
CA GLN A 81 -7.71 6.51 -11.62
C GLN A 81 -7.15 7.63 -12.53
N LEU A 82 -6.21 8.43 -12.03
CA LEU A 82 -5.55 9.48 -12.80
C LEU A 82 -4.39 8.94 -13.65
N GLU A 83 -3.88 7.75 -13.30
CA GLU A 83 -2.84 7.04 -14.07
C GLU A 83 -3.43 6.14 -15.17
N GLY A 84 -4.76 6.17 -15.36
CA GLY A 84 -5.44 5.45 -16.44
C GLY A 84 -6.01 4.09 -16.05
N TYR A 85 -5.94 3.72 -14.77
CA TYR A 85 -6.53 2.50 -14.23
C TYR A 85 -7.85 2.82 -13.54
N ASP A 86 -8.89 2.02 -13.80
CA ASP A 86 -10.22 2.24 -13.23
C ASP A 86 -10.82 3.62 -13.63
N LYS A 87 -11.85 4.05 -12.92
CA LYS A 87 -12.54 5.32 -13.14
C LYS A 87 -12.77 6.03 -11.82
N PRO A 88 -12.69 7.37 -11.80
CA PRO A 88 -13.14 8.13 -10.63
C PRO A 88 -14.61 7.80 -10.32
N GLN A 89 -14.88 7.49 -9.07
CA GLN A 89 -16.23 7.17 -8.59
C GLN A 89 -16.69 8.26 -7.64
N TYR A 90 -17.94 8.69 -7.82
CA TYR A 90 -18.59 9.61 -6.91
C TYR A 90 -19.51 8.85 -5.97
N VAL A 91 -19.02 8.57 -4.78
CA VAL A 91 -19.64 7.62 -3.84
C VAL A 91 -20.32 8.28 -2.63
N ASN A 92 -20.75 9.52 -2.75
CA ASN A 92 -21.43 10.21 -1.64
C ASN A 92 -22.83 9.69 -1.34
N VAL A 93 -23.48 9.01 -2.28
CA VAL A 93 -24.85 8.47 -2.17
C VAL A 93 -24.95 6.99 -2.56
N GLN A 94 -23.87 6.37 -2.94
CA GLN A 94 -23.83 4.97 -3.37
C GLN A 94 -22.52 4.32 -2.96
N TYR A 95 -22.51 2.99 -2.93
CA TYR A 95 -21.29 2.23 -2.67
C TYR A 95 -20.48 2.01 -3.96
N PRO A 96 -19.17 1.80 -3.87
CA PRO A 96 -18.31 1.57 -5.04
C PRO A 96 -18.72 0.41 -5.93
N TRP A 97 -19.39 -0.60 -5.37
CA TRP A 97 -19.85 -1.79 -6.09
C TRP A 97 -21.28 -1.67 -6.66
N ASP A 98 -21.98 -0.57 -6.36
CA ASP A 98 -23.36 -0.37 -6.87
C ASP A 98 -23.37 -0.38 -8.40
N GLY A 99 -24.29 -1.13 -8.98
CA GLY A 99 -24.36 -1.36 -10.43
C GLY A 99 -23.46 -2.47 -10.96
N HIS A 100 -22.52 -2.99 -10.15
CA HIS A 100 -21.64 -4.09 -10.53
C HIS A 100 -22.12 -5.44 -9.96
N GLU A 101 -22.50 -5.49 -8.70
CA GLU A 101 -23.02 -6.68 -8.04
C GLU A 101 -23.90 -6.29 -6.83
N VAL A 102 -24.78 -7.20 -6.46
CA VAL A 102 -25.55 -7.12 -5.22
C VAL A 102 -24.81 -7.96 -4.19
N ILE A 103 -24.52 -7.38 -3.05
CA ILE A 103 -23.86 -8.07 -1.93
C ILE A 103 -24.72 -7.98 -0.67
N GLU A 104 -24.69 -9.02 0.15
CA GLU A 104 -25.38 -9.05 1.43
C GLU A 104 -24.52 -8.37 2.53
N PRO A 105 -25.14 -7.84 3.59
CA PRO A 105 -24.40 -7.26 4.70
C PRO A 105 -23.35 -8.22 5.29
N GLY A 106 -22.11 -7.75 5.41
CA GLY A 106 -20.97 -8.54 5.89
C GLY A 106 -20.23 -9.33 4.80
N GLU A 107 -20.64 -9.18 3.54
CA GLU A 107 -19.89 -9.72 2.41
C GLU A 107 -19.02 -8.66 1.75
N VAL A 108 -18.01 -9.12 1.02
CA VAL A 108 -17.10 -8.30 0.24
C VAL A 108 -17.36 -8.52 -1.24
N PRO A 109 -17.40 -7.48 -2.08
CA PRO A 109 -17.57 -7.63 -3.52
C PRO A 109 -16.56 -8.60 -4.12
N THR A 110 -17.00 -9.45 -5.04
CA THR A 110 -16.16 -10.48 -5.65
C THR A 110 -15.94 -10.28 -7.14
N ARG A 111 -16.88 -9.64 -7.83
CA ARG A 111 -16.78 -9.37 -9.27
C ARG A 111 -16.09 -8.04 -9.54
N PHE A 112 -16.41 -7.03 -8.75
CA PHE A 112 -15.80 -5.71 -8.87
C PHE A 112 -15.32 -5.25 -7.49
N ASN A 113 -14.04 -5.51 -7.24
CA ASN A 113 -13.31 -5.07 -6.06
C ASN A 113 -11.86 -4.78 -6.47
N PRO A 114 -11.61 -3.62 -7.11
CA PRO A 114 -10.33 -3.28 -7.70
C PRO A 114 -9.18 -3.57 -6.75
N THR A 115 -8.22 -4.32 -7.25
CA THR A 115 -7.06 -4.77 -6.48
C THR A 115 -5.79 -4.39 -7.20
N ALA A 116 -4.96 -3.61 -6.54
CA ALA A 116 -3.69 -3.14 -7.06
C ALA A 116 -2.51 -3.84 -6.36
N SER A 117 -1.61 -4.39 -7.14
CA SER A 117 -0.37 -4.98 -6.65
C SER A 117 0.80 -4.07 -7.00
N TYR A 118 1.59 -3.69 -5.99
CA TYR A 118 2.73 -2.79 -6.13
C TYR A 118 4.01 -3.50 -5.72
N VAL A 119 5.10 -3.30 -6.47
CA VAL A 119 6.43 -3.81 -6.10
C VAL A 119 7.47 -2.71 -6.23
N LYS A 120 8.26 -2.52 -5.16
CA LYS A 120 9.38 -1.58 -5.11
C LYS A 120 10.66 -2.27 -4.67
N TYR A 121 11.68 -2.15 -5.49
CA TYR A 121 13.02 -2.55 -5.12
C TYR A 121 13.80 -1.34 -4.60
N PHE A 122 14.42 -1.49 -3.43
CA PHE A 122 15.22 -0.43 -2.84
C PHE A 122 16.36 -0.99 -1.98
N SER A 123 17.38 -0.19 -1.75
CA SER A 123 18.46 -0.51 -0.83
C SER A 123 18.27 0.25 0.49
N VAL A 124 18.55 -0.42 1.60
CA VAL A 124 18.55 0.23 2.92
C VAL A 124 19.87 1.00 3.07
N PRO A 125 19.82 2.30 3.41
CA PRO A 125 21.05 3.09 3.64
C PRO A 125 21.91 2.54 4.78
N ALA A 126 23.23 2.62 4.66
CA ALA A 126 24.16 2.08 5.64
C ALA A 126 23.94 2.67 7.06
N GLN A 127 23.53 3.93 7.16
CA GLN A 127 23.23 4.58 8.44
C GLN A 127 22.02 3.99 9.19
N PHE A 128 21.25 3.11 8.55
CA PHE A 128 20.12 2.40 9.19
C PHE A 128 20.56 1.09 9.85
N VAL A 129 21.77 0.63 9.61
CA VAL A 129 22.29 -0.61 10.19
C VAL A 129 22.25 -0.54 11.72
N GLY A 130 21.73 -1.58 12.35
CA GLY A 130 21.57 -1.67 13.80
C GLY A 130 20.42 -0.85 14.39
N LYS A 131 19.62 -0.18 13.56
CA LYS A 131 18.44 0.58 14.00
C LYS A 131 17.15 -0.19 13.73
N ARG A 132 16.11 0.11 14.49
CA ARG A 132 14.75 -0.29 14.12
C ARG A 132 14.33 0.54 12.91
N VAL A 133 13.84 -0.13 11.88
CA VAL A 133 13.39 0.51 10.64
C VAL A 133 11.88 0.35 10.53
N PHE A 134 11.18 1.42 10.20
CA PHE A 134 9.75 1.45 9.99
C PHE A 134 9.46 1.81 8.54
N LEU A 135 8.42 1.22 7.98
CA LEU A 135 7.81 1.69 6.73
C LEU A 135 6.64 2.58 7.10
N SER A 136 6.63 3.80 6.57
CA SER A 136 5.58 4.78 6.80
C SER A 136 4.84 5.03 5.50
N PHE A 137 3.53 4.84 5.54
CA PHE A 137 2.60 5.14 4.46
C PHE A 137 1.76 6.33 4.88
N GLN A 138 1.75 7.39 4.08
CA GLN A 138 1.07 8.64 4.40
C GLN A 138 -0.40 8.63 3.96
N GLY A 139 -0.78 7.66 3.15
CA GLY A 139 -2.14 7.43 2.71
C GLY A 139 -2.18 6.27 1.73
N VAL A 140 -3.01 5.28 1.99
CA VAL A 140 -3.29 4.17 1.08
C VAL A 140 -4.76 3.83 1.18
N GLU A 141 -5.51 4.18 0.16
CA GLU A 141 -6.95 3.92 0.13
C GLU A 141 -7.23 2.58 -0.58
N SER A 142 -8.08 1.74 0.01
CA SER A 142 -8.71 1.84 1.33
C SER A 142 -8.13 0.82 2.30
N GLY A 143 -7.61 -0.28 1.83
CA GLY A 143 -6.98 -1.30 2.66
C GLY A 143 -5.79 -1.93 1.93
N PHE A 144 -4.73 -2.26 2.64
CA PHE A 144 -3.56 -2.88 2.04
C PHE A 144 -2.89 -3.89 2.96
N ALA A 145 -2.26 -4.87 2.33
CA ALA A 145 -1.37 -5.83 2.97
C ALA A 145 0.05 -5.62 2.47
N LEU A 146 1.02 -5.77 3.35
CA LEU A 146 2.42 -5.49 3.08
C LEU A 146 3.28 -6.72 3.28
N TRP A 147 4.20 -6.94 2.35
CA TRP A 147 5.28 -7.93 2.44
C TRP A 147 6.63 -7.26 2.22
N CYS A 148 7.66 -7.79 2.84
CA CYS A 148 9.04 -7.39 2.60
C CYS A 148 9.89 -8.64 2.44
N ASN A 149 10.59 -8.75 1.31
CA ASN A 149 11.42 -9.91 0.98
C ASN A 149 10.69 -11.27 1.18
N GLY A 150 9.47 -11.37 0.70
CA GLY A 150 8.65 -12.57 0.80
C GLY A 150 7.97 -12.80 2.16
N SER A 151 8.34 -12.04 3.19
CA SER A 151 7.76 -12.15 4.53
C SER A 151 6.59 -11.17 4.69
N TYR A 152 5.49 -11.66 5.21
CA TYR A 152 4.35 -10.82 5.57
C TYR A 152 4.71 -9.85 6.71
N ILE A 153 4.42 -8.58 6.52
CA ILE A 153 4.74 -7.52 7.49
C ILE A 153 3.50 -7.08 8.26
N GLY A 154 2.41 -6.77 7.57
CA GLY A 154 1.23 -6.26 8.23
C GLY A 154 0.09 -5.92 7.29
N TYR A 155 -0.98 -5.39 7.91
CA TYR A 155 -2.21 -5.00 7.26
C TYR A 155 -2.74 -3.69 7.84
N SER A 156 -3.35 -2.88 7.00
CA SER A 156 -4.04 -1.65 7.43
C SER A 156 -5.25 -1.41 6.55
N GLU A 157 -6.34 -1.02 7.16
CA GLU A 157 -7.51 -0.41 6.53
C GLU A 157 -7.65 1.00 7.06
N ASP A 158 -8.44 1.80 6.35
CA ASP A 158 -8.74 3.19 6.72
C ASP A 158 -7.48 4.06 6.75
N SER A 159 -7.22 4.68 5.64
CA SER A 159 -6.02 5.51 5.39
C SER A 159 -5.99 6.80 6.18
#